data_78842b83908d07a8167734d7679b2e17
#
_entry.id   78842b83908d07a8167734d7679b2e17
#
_cell.length_a   1.000
_cell.length_b   1.000
_cell.length_c   1.000
_cell.angle_alpha   90.00
_cell.angle_beta   90.00
_cell.angle_gamma   90.00
#
_symmetry.space_group_name_H-M   'P 1'
#
loop_
_entity.id
_entity.type
_entity.pdbx_description
1 polymer ?
#
loop_
_entity_poly.entity_id
_entity_poly.type
_entity_poly.pdbx_seq_one_letter_code
_entity_poly.pdbx_strand_id
1 'polypeptide(L)' 'MFPEYRDLITKLKGHDHHFTKLFDKHNTLDESIKKMEARVVLPAVEDEIEALKREKLALKDELFAILRKAAAADDKA' A
#
# COMPACT_ATOMS: atom_id res chain seq x y z
N MET A 1 -3.90 6.21 -4.85
CA MET A 1 -4.04 4.73 -4.74
C MET A 1 -5.51 4.39 -4.58
N PHE A 2 -6.38 3.96 -4.57
CA PHE A 2 -7.81 3.72 -4.35
C PHE A 2 -8.62 5.03 -4.29
N PRO A 3 -8.79 5.73 -5.42
CA PRO A 3 -9.51 7.01 -5.39
C PRO A 3 -10.95 6.93 -4.87
N GLU A 4 -11.64 5.81 -5.08
CA GLU A 4 -13.00 5.59 -4.56
C GLU A 4 -13.06 5.42 -3.06
N TYR A 5 -11.93 5.17 -2.40
CA TYR A 5 -11.84 4.97 -0.95
C TYR A 5 -11.09 6.11 -0.24
N ARG A 6 -10.88 7.23 -0.90
CA ARG A 6 -10.11 8.34 -0.34
C ARG A 6 -10.60 8.76 1.05
N ASP A 7 -11.89 8.99 1.19
CA ASP A 7 -12.48 9.42 2.46
C ASP A 7 -12.36 8.34 3.52
N LEU A 8 -12.56 7.09 3.12
CA LEU A 8 -12.45 5.94 4.02
C LEU A 8 -11.02 5.75 4.50
N ILE A 9 -10.05 5.94 3.62
CA ILE A 9 -8.62 5.88 3.98
C ILE A 9 -8.30 6.92 5.06
N THR A 10 -8.75 8.15 4.87
CA THR A 10 -8.54 9.23 5.84
C THR A 10 -9.14 8.88 7.19
N LYS A 11 -10.35 8.33 7.19
CA LYS A 11 -11.05 7.92 8.40
C LYS A 11 -10.31 6.79 9.12
N LEU A 12 -9.89 5.76 8.39
CA LEU A 12 -9.19 4.61 8.96
C LEU A 12 -7.83 4.97 9.52
N LYS A 13 -7.11 5.88 8.88
CA LYS A 13 -5.81 6.36 9.38
C LYS A 13 -5.90 6.98 10.78
N GLY A 14 -7.06 7.52 11.14
CA GLY A 14 -7.28 8.09 12.46
C GLY A 14 -7.72 7.08 13.51
N HIS A 15 -8.18 5.89 13.11
CA HIS A 15 -8.84 4.94 14.03
C HIS A 15 -8.25 3.54 14.03
N ASP A 16 -7.56 3.14 12.97
CA ASP A 16 -7.05 1.78 12.84
C ASP A 16 -5.53 1.79 12.72
N HIS A 17 -4.85 1.41 13.80
CA HIS A 17 -3.38 1.35 13.82
C HIS A 17 -2.83 0.33 12.84
N HIS A 18 -3.49 -0.80 12.70
CA HIS A 18 -3.06 -1.84 11.76
C HIS A 18 -3.11 -1.34 10.33
N PHE A 19 -4.21 -0.71 9.96
CA PHE A 19 -4.36 -0.10 8.64
C PHE A 19 -3.29 0.97 8.38
N THR A 20 -3.10 1.87 9.35
CA THR A 20 -2.11 2.96 9.24
C THR A 20 -0.71 2.39 9.03
N LYS A 21 -0.37 1.35 9.77
CA LYS A 21 0.94 0.69 9.67
C LYS A 21 1.16 0.08 8.29
N LEU A 22 0.16 -0.62 7.77
CA LEU A 22 0.21 -1.20 6.42
C LEU A 22 0.31 -0.12 5.35
N PHE A 23 -0.46 0.94 5.50
CA PHE A 23 -0.48 2.06 4.57
C PHE A 23 0.88 2.75 4.51
N ASP A 24 1.46 3.04 5.66
CA ASP A 24 2.79 3.67 5.73
C ASP A 24 3.87 2.77 5.15
N LYS A 25 3.79 1.48 5.42
CA LYS A 25 4.73 0.51 4.89
C LYS A 25 4.66 0.43 3.36
N HIS A 26 3.44 0.44 2.82
CA HIS A 26 3.21 0.47 1.39
C HIS A 26 3.85 1.72 0.75
N ASN A 27 3.63 2.88 1.35
CA ASN A 27 4.19 4.13 0.84
C ASN A 27 5.71 4.15 0.90
N THR A 28 6.29 3.63 1.97
CA THR A 28 7.74 3.51 2.12
C THR A 28 8.34 2.62 1.04
N LEU A 29 7.70 1.49 0.76
CA LEU A 29 8.15 0.59 -0.30
C LEU A 29 8.04 1.26 -1.67
N ASP A 30 6.94 1.98 -1.91
CA ASP A 30 6.74 2.69 -3.17
C ASP A 30 7.85 3.71 -3.41
N GLU A 31 8.21 4.49 -2.40
CA GLU A 31 9.29 5.46 -2.49
C GLU A 31 10.65 4.80 -2.70
N SER A 32 10.91 3.69 -2.00
CA SER A 32 12.15 2.94 -2.16
C SER A 32 12.30 2.41 -3.58
N ILE A 33 11.23 1.85 -4.13
CA ILE A 33 11.22 1.35 -5.51
C ILE A 33 11.51 2.47 -6.49
N LYS A 34 10.85 3.62 -6.33
CA LYS A 34 11.05 4.78 -7.22
C LYS A 34 12.49 5.28 -7.17
N LYS A 35 13.10 5.32 -6.00
CA LYS A 35 14.49 5.74 -5.84
C LYS A 35 15.44 4.76 -6.52
N MET A 36 15.19 3.46 -6.39
CA MET A 36 16.01 2.45 -7.03
C MET A 36 15.88 2.49 -8.56
N GLU A 37 14.66 2.66 -9.06
CA GLU A 37 14.39 2.75 -10.49
C GLU A 37 14.98 4.02 -11.14
N ALA A 38 15.18 5.07 -10.37
CA ALA A 38 15.77 6.32 -10.86
C ALA A 38 17.27 6.22 -11.09
N ARG A 39 17.91 5.15 -10.62
CA ARG A 39 19.35 4.93 -10.79
C ARG A 39 19.62 3.96 -11.92
N VAL A 40 20.91 3.83 -12.31
CA VAL A 40 21.30 2.80 -13.26
C VAL A 40 20.99 1.44 -12.65
N VAL A 41 20.14 0.67 -13.33
CA VAL A 41 19.67 -0.61 -12.81
C VAL A 41 20.56 -1.74 -13.30
N LEU A 42 21.32 -2.35 -12.38
CA LEU A 42 22.12 -3.53 -12.64
C LEU A 42 21.25 -4.79 -12.42
N PRO A 43 21.59 -5.94 -13.01
CA PRO A 43 20.78 -7.15 -12.86
C PRO A 43 20.49 -7.54 -11.42
N ALA A 44 21.47 -7.40 -10.51
CA ALA A 44 21.26 -7.71 -9.10
C ALA A 44 20.24 -6.77 -8.45
N VAL A 45 20.22 -5.51 -8.88
CA VAL A 45 19.27 -4.49 -8.37
C VAL A 45 17.88 -4.74 -8.94
N GLU A 46 17.78 -5.25 -10.18
CA GLU A 46 16.48 -5.62 -10.77
C GLU A 46 15.77 -6.67 -9.92
N ASP A 47 16.49 -7.69 -9.47
CA ASP A 47 15.94 -8.76 -8.63
C ASP A 47 15.42 -8.18 -7.31
N GLU A 48 16.16 -7.25 -6.72
CA GLU A 48 15.77 -6.59 -5.49
C GLU A 48 14.51 -5.73 -5.69
N ILE A 49 14.47 -4.97 -6.78
CA ILE A 49 13.30 -4.16 -7.14
C ILE A 49 12.07 -5.06 -7.31
N GLU A 50 12.23 -6.18 -7.99
CA GLU A 50 11.14 -7.12 -8.21
C GLU A 50 10.60 -7.71 -6.91
N ALA A 51 11.48 -8.06 -5.98
CA ALA A 51 11.09 -8.55 -4.66
C ALA A 51 10.31 -7.47 -3.89
N LEU A 52 10.76 -6.22 -3.93
CA LEU A 52 10.07 -5.10 -3.29
C LEU A 52 8.71 -4.84 -3.93
N LYS A 53 8.59 -4.96 -5.24
CA LYS A 53 7.31 -4.81 -5.94
C LYS A 53 6.31 -5.87 -5.53
N ARG A 54 6.76 -7.11 -5.33
CA ARG A 54 5.90 -8.19 -4.86
C ARG A 54 5.41 -7.93 -3.44
N GLU A 55 6.28 -7.45 -2.58
CA GLU A 55 5.92 -7.09 -1.21
C GLU A 55 4.91 -5.93 -1.20
N LYS A 56 5.14 -4.93 -2.03
CA LYS A 56 4.23 -3.81 -2.20
C LYS A 56 2.85 -4.28 -2.65
N LEU A 57 2.80 -5.21 -3.61
CA LEU A 57 1.54 -5.77 -4.10
C LEU A 57 0.81 -6.53 -3.01
N ALA A 58 1.51 -7.31 -2.20
CA ALA A 58 0.90 -8.03 -1.08
C ALA A 58 0.28 -7.06 -0.07
N LEU A 59 0.99 -5.97 0.25
CA LEU A 59 0.47 -4.93 1.14
C LEU A 59 -0.74 -4.23 0.55
N LYS A 60 -0.71 -3.95 -0.75
CA LYS A 60 -1.84 -3.35 -1.46
C LYS A 60 -3.07 -4.24 -1.39
N ASP A 61 -2.89 -5.55 -1.56
CA ASP A 61 -3.99 -6.50 -1.47
C ASP A 61 -4.59 -6.54 -0.06
N GLU A 62 -3.76 -6.50 0.98
CA GLU A 62 -4.21 -6.44 2.35
C GLU A 62 -4.99 -5.15 2.64
N LEU A 63 -4.46 -4.02 2.17
CA LEU A 63 -5.13 -2.73 2.30
C LEU A 63 -6.49 -2.74 1.61
N PHE A 64 -6.54 -3.28 0.41
CA PHE A 64 -7.78 -3.38 -0.35
C PHE A 64 -8.82 -4.24 0.37
N ALA A 65 -8.40 -5.35 0.95
CA ALA A 65 -9.30 -6.22 1.72
C ALA A 65 -9.89 -5.48 2.92
N ILE A 66 -9.08 -4.72 3.64
CA ILE A 66 -9.54 -3.92 4.77
C ILE A 66 -10.54 -2.85 4.31
N LEU A 67 -10.22 -2.16 3.21
CA LEU A 67 -11.08 -1.12 2.66
C LEU A 67 -12.43 -1.66 2.20
N ARG A 68 -12.43 -2.80 1.54
CA ARG A 68 -13.68 -3.44 1.10
C ARG A 68 -14.55 -3.82 2.29
N LYS A 69 -13.95 -4.37 3.32
CA LYS A 69 -14.66 -4.77 4.54
C LYS A 69 -15.24 -3.54 5.25
N ALA A 70 -14.47 -2.49 5.37
CA ALA A 70 -14.91 -1.25 6.01
C ALA A 70 -16.01 -0.57 5.20
N ALA A 71 -15.90 -0.56 3.88
CA ALA A 71 -16.93 0.00 2.99
C ALA A 71 -18.24 -0.77 3.11
N ALA A 72 -18.18 -2.09 3.18
CA ALA A 72 -19.37 -2.93 3.37
C ALA A 72 -20.05 -2.65 4.71
N ALA A 73 -19.26 -2.41 5.76
CA ALA A 73 -19.79 -2.05 7.07
C ALA A 73 -20.47 -0.69 7.06
N ASP A 74 -19.89 0.29 6.35
CA ASP A 74 -20.49 1.62 6.20
C ASP A 74 -21.81 1.56 5.42
N ASP A 75 -21.86 0.74 4.38
CA ASP A 75 -23.07 0.59 3.57
C ASP A 75 -24.24 -0.01 4.36
N LYS A 76 -23.95 -0.74 5.40
CA LYS A 76 -24.97 -1.34 6.27
C LYS A 76 -25.45 -0.40 7.36
N ALA A 77 -24.76 0.67 7.56
CA ALA A 77 -25.13 1.67 8.55
C ALA A 77 -26.20 2.60 7.99
#